data_50a3743cc2fea03253f3cfa9f3dac504
#
_entry.id   50a3743cc2fea03253f3cfa9f3dac504
#
_cell.length_a   1.000
_cell.length_b   1.000
_cell.length_c   1.000
_cell.angle_alpha   90.00
_cell.angle_beta   90.00
_cell.angle_gamma   90.00
#
_symmetry.space_group_name_H-M   'P 1'
#
loop_
_entity.id
_entity.type
_entity.pdbx_description
1 polymer ?
#
loop_
_entity_poly.entity_id
_entity_poly.type
_entity_poly.pdbx_seq_one_letter_code
_entity_poly.pdbx_strand_id
1 'polypeptide(L)'
;MKRLECLSLLGPLIKDADLVVTTLGWVAGEWFAVRHKESNLYQVNMGMCTPLCLGLALVLPHRRVVAIESDGSVLLNLGAMTTLANKRPPNLTVVVFDNQCYMATGGLPTATAGVTDLAAMANGAGIENSYSVSSLN
;
A
#
# COMPACT_ATOMS: atom_id res chain seq x y z
N MET A 1 13.88 2.96 -9.84
CA MET A 1 13.63 3.37 -8.43
C MET A 1 13.62 2.13 -7.56
N LYS A 2 14.42 2.06 -6.50
CA LYS A 2 14.45 0.90 -5.59
C LYS A 2 13.45 1.13 -4.46
N ARG A 3 12.72 0.08 -4.06
CA ARG A 3 11.70 0.16 -2.99
C ARG A 3 12.27 0.68 -1.67
N LEU A 4 13.45 0.20 -1.26
CA LEU A 4 14.09 0.65 -0.02
C LEU A 4 14.40 2.15 -0.04
N GLU A 5 14.82 2.71 -1.17
CA GLU A 5 15.05 4.16 -1.33
C GLU A 5 13.74 4.93 -1.13
N CYS A 6 12.64 4.47 -1.72
CA CYS A 6 11.31 5.07 -1.55
C CYS A 6 10.85 5.01 -0.08
N LEU A 7 11.02 3.84 0.56
CA LEU A 7 10.67 3.67 1.97
C LEU A 7 11.51 4.59 2.88
N SER A 8 12.79 4.78 2.56
CA SER A 8 13.67 5.69 3.31
C SER A 8 13.24 7.15 3.19
N LEU A 9 12.66 7.56 2.06
CA LEU A 9 12.06 8.88 1.88
C LEU A 9 10.68 8.99 2.56
N LEU A 10 9.91 7.91 2.59
CA LEU A 10 8.62 7.87 3.25
C LEU A 10 8.76 7.90 4.79
N GLY A 11 9.78 7.24 5.33
CA GLY A 11 9.99 7.09 6.77
C GLY A 11 9.90 8.39 7.57
N PRO A 12 10.62 9.47 7.19
CA PRO A 12 10.55 10.77 7.86
C PRO A 12 9.17 11.46 7.80
N LEU A 13 8.34 11.11 6.82
CA LEU A 13 6.99 11.67 6.65
C LEU A 13 5.95 10.99 7.54
N ILE A 14 6.30 9.86 8.15
CA ILE A 14 5.43 9.11 9.08
C ILE A 14 5.63 9.62 10.50
N LYS A 15 4.57 10.17 11.08
CA LYS A 15 4.57 10.68 12.46
C LYS A 15 4.41 9.53 13.46
N ASP A 16 4.76 9.78 14.72
CA ASP A 16 4.64 8.76 15.78
C ASP A 16 3.18 8.35 16.04
N ALA A 17 2.24 9.26 15.87
CA ALA A 17 0.82 8.99 16.00
C ALA A 17 0.22 8.18 14.83
N ASP A 18 0.89 8.08 13.67
CA ASP A 18 0.38 7.38 12.50
C ASP A 18 0.41 5.86 12.72
N LEU A 19 -0.52 5.16 12.11
CA LEU A 19 -0.53 3.70 12.01
C LEU A 19 -0.03 3.28 10.63
N VAL A 20 0.95 2.38 10.60
CA VAL A 20 1.43 1.80 9.35
C VAL A 20 1.16 0.32 9.35
N VAL A 21 0.58 -0.15 8.27
CA VAL A 21 0.29 -1.57 8.05
C VAL A 21 0.97 -2.00 6.75
N THR A 22 1.72 -3.08 6.79
CA THR A 22 2.38 -3.61 5.60
C THR A 22 1.75 -4.93 5.17
N THR A 23 1.64 -5.13 3.86
CA THR A 23 1.39 -6.48 3.33
C THR A 23 2.58 -7.39 3.61
N LEU A 24 2.39 -8.70 3.46
CA LEU A 24 3.45 -9.68 3.64
C LEU A 24 4.55 -9.55 2.57
N GLY A 25 5.72 -10.12 2.85
CA GLY A 25 6.86 -10.18 1.96
C GLY A 25 7.99 -9.22 2.36
N TRP A 26 8.93 -9.00 1.44
CA TRP A 26 10.14 -8.21 1.69
C TRP A 26 9.86 -6.78 2.13
N VAL A 27 8.76 -6.19 1.67
CA VAL A 27 8.37 -4.81 2.02
C VAL A 27 8.18 -4.63 3.52
N ALA A 28 7.66 -5.64 4.20
CA ALA A 28 7.47 -5.60 5.66
C ALA A 28 8.80 -5.53 6.42
N GLY A 29 9.79 -6.35 6.02
CA GLY A 29 11.13 -6.34 6.60
C GLY A 29 11.88 -5.04 6.31
N GLU A 30 11.78 -4.52 5.08
CA GLU A 30 12.37 -3.24 4.71
C GLU A 30 11.75 -2.08 5.49
N TRP A 31 10.42 -2.05 5.64
CA TRP A 31 9.76 -1.04 6.45
C TRP A 31 10.13 -1.13 7.92
N PHE A 32 10.25 -2.36 8.46
CA PHE A 32 10.73 -2.59 9.82
C PHE A 32 12.12 -1.96 10.03
N ALA A 33 13.03 -2.15 9.08
CA ALA A 33 14.38 -1.59 9.15
C ALA A 33 14.41 -0.06 9.04
N VAL A 34 13.49 0.54 8.26
CA VAL A 34 13.44 2.00 8.02
C VAL A 34 12.73 2.73 9.17
N ARG A 35 11.59 2.23 9.63
CA ARG A 35 10.73 2.94 10.60
C ARG A 35 9.90 1.98 11.45
N HIS A 36 10.56 1.18 12.29
CA HIS A 36 9.84 0.34 13.24
C HIS A 36 9.15 1.17 14.33
N LYS A 37 7.91 0.78 14.65
CA LYS A 37 7.14 1.22 15.82
C LYS A 37 6.29 0.07 16.32
N GLU A 38 6.05 -0.02 17.63
CA GLU A 38 5.20 -1.06 18.23
C GLU A 38 3.76 -1.03 17.71
N SER A 39 3.27 0.14 17.31
CA SER A 39 1.93 0.31 16.73
C SER A 39 1.83 -0.12 15.27
N ASN A 40 2.93 -0.43 14.59
CA ASN A 40 2.89 -0.91 13.20
C ASN A 40 2.38 -2.36 13.16
N LEU A 41 1.62 -2.68 12.11
CA LEU A 41 1.22 -4.04 11.80
C LEU A 41 1.99 -4.53 10.57
N TYR A 42 2.60 -5.70 10.69
CA TYR A 42 3.44 -6.25 9.65
C TYR A 42 2.89 -7.58 9.13
N GLN A 43 3.27 -7.94 7.91
CA GLN A 43 3.00 -9.26 7.32
C GLN A 43 1.50 -9.59 7.20
N VAL A 44 0.66 -8.60 6.91
CA VAL A 44 -0.75 -8.84 6.65
C VAL A 44 -0.91 -9.63 5.34
N ASN A 45 -1.77 -10.62 5.34
CA ASN A 45 -2.01 -11.49 4.17
C ASN A 45 -2.32 -10.66 2.92
N MET A 46 -1.87 -11.19 1.77
CA MET A 46 -2.12 -10.57 0.46
C MET A 46 -3.62 -10.32 0.23
N GLY A 47 -3.94 -9.18 -0.33
CA GLY A 47 -5.32 -8.74 -0.56
C GLY A 47 -6.05 -8.20 0.67
N MET A 48 -5.44 -8.26 1.87
CA MET A 48 -6.10 -7.89 3.13
C MET A 48 -5.55 -6.61 3.77
N CYS A 49 -4.38 -6.12 3.35
CA CYS A 49 -3.79 -4.95 3.98
C CYS A 49 -4.64 -3.68 3.75
N THR A 50 -5.03 -3.40 2.50
CA THR A 50 -5.92 -2.25 2.19
C THR A 50 -7.28 -2.33 2.87
N PRO A 51 -8.03 -3.47 2.86
CA PRO A 51 -9.29 -3.59 3.60
C PRO A 51 -9.14 -3.39 5.12
N LEU A 52 -8.07 -3.94 5.71
CA LEU A 52 -7.78 -3.74 7.13
C LEU A 52 -7.54 -2.27 7.43
N CYS A 53 -6.70 -1.60 6.63
CA CYS A 53 -6.42 -0.17 6.77
C CYS A 53 -7.67 0.68 6.59
N LEU A 54 -8.57 0.32 5.67
CA LEU A 54 -9.86 0.98 5.53
C LEU A 54 -10.69 0.88 6.81
N GLY A 55 -10.77 -0.32 7.41
CA GLY A 55 -11.44 -0.51 8.70
C GLY A 55 -10.83 0.33 9.81
N LEU A 56 -9.50 0.33 9.93
CA LEU A 56 -8.77 1.13 10.92
C LEU A 56 -9.02 2.64 10.71
N ALA A 57 -8.98 3.12 9.48
CA ALA A 57 -9.22 4.54 9.17
C ALA A 57 -10.64 4.99 9.55
N LEU A 58 -11.64 4.13 9.35
CA LEU A 58 -13.03 4.43 9.70
C LEU A 58 -13.27 4.47 11.21
N VAL A 59 -12.61 3.58 11.99
CA VAL A 59 -12.81 3.53 13.45
C VAL A 59 -11.87 4.44 14.22
N LEU A 60 -10.82 4.94 13.58
CA LEU A 60 -9.82 5.83 14.16
C LEU A 60 -9.70 7.14 13.34
N PRO A 61 -10.75 7.95 13.21
CA PRO A 61 -10.78 9.08 12.28
C PRO A 61 -9.74 10.17 12.59
N HIS A 62 -9.22 10.20 13.82
CA HIS A 62 -8.21 11.18 14.25
C HIS A 62 -6.76 10.70 14.04
N ARG A 63 -6.56 9.46 13.57
CA ARG A 63 -5.23 8.90 13.29
C ARG A 63 -5.06 8.69 11.79
N ARG A 64 -3.93 9.11 11.26
CA ARG A 64 -3.56 8.76 9.89
C ARG A 64 -3.20 7.28 9.83
N VAL A 65 -3.73 6.59 8.83
CA VAL A 65 -3.43 5.19 8.53
C VAL A 65 -2.72 5.12 7.19
N VAL A 66 -1.62 4.39 7.12
CA VAL A 66 -0.84 4.18 5.90
C VAL A 66 -0.76 2.69 5.62
N ALA A 67 -1.32 2.27 4.50
CA ALA A 67 -1.17 0.92 3.96
C ALA A 67 0.07 0.89 3.04
N ILE A 68 0.99 -0.01 3.30
CA ILE A 68 2.13 -0.29 2.41
C ILE A 68 1.87 -1.64 1.75
N GLU A 69 1.57 -1.59 0.47
CA GLU A 69 1.10 -2.70 -0.36
C GLU A 69 2.12 -3.07 -1.44
N SER A 70 1.85 -4.20 -2.09
CA SER A 70 2.47 -4.59 -3.36
C SER A 70 1.41 -4.77 -4.45
N ASP A 71 1.82 -4.68 -5.70
CA ASP A 71 0.98 -4.93 -6.87
C ASP A 71 0.25 -6.28 -6.78
N GLY A 72 0.97 -7.37 -6.52
CA GLY A 72 0.39 -8.70 -6.38
C GLY A 72 -0.63 -8.80 -5.23
N SER A 73 -0.42 -8.07 -4.13
CA SER A 73 -1.38 -8.03 -3.02
C SER A 73 -2.67 -7.31 -3.42
N VAL A 74 -2.56 -6.14 -4.03
CA VAL A 74 -3.72 -5.35 -4.50
C VAL A 74 -4.52 -6.12 -5.55
N LEU A 75 -3.84 -6.79 -6.50
CA LEU A 75 -4.48 -7.59 -7.54
C LEU A 75 -5.34 -8.75 -7.01
N LEU A 76 -5.03 -9.28 -5.85
CA LEU A 76 -5.84 -10.35 -5.23
C LEU A 76 -7.18 -9.85 -4.67
N ASN A 77 -7.34 -8.55 -4.46
CA ASN A 77 -8.58 -7.99 -3.92
C ASN A 77 -8.90 -6.61 -4.51
N LEU A 78 -9.05 -6.56 -5.82
CA LEU A 78 -9.38 -5.32 -6.54
C LEU A 78 -10.73 -4.71 -6.09
N GLY A 79 -11.66 -5.53 -5.60
CA GLY A 79 -12.93 -5.07 -5.04
C GLY A 79 -12.75 -4.13 -3.83
N ALA A 80 -11.63 -4.19 -3.12
CA ALA A 80 -11.33 -3.25 -2.05
C ALA A 80 -11.25 -1.79 -2.53
N MET A 81 -10.82 -1.55 -3.78
CA MET A 81 -10.78 -0.20 -4.36
C MET A 81 -12.17 0.44 -4.44
N THR A 82 -13.18 -0.33 -4.83
CA THR A 82 -14.56 0.19 -4.93
C THR A 82 -15.13 0.53 -3.55
N THR A 83 -14.82 -0.29 -2.53
CA THR A 83 -15.24 -0.02 -1.15
C THR A 83 -14.51 1.22 -0.61
N LEU A 84 -13.20 1.33 -0.88
CA LEU A 84 -12.41 2.50 -0.50
C LEU A 84 -12.95 3.78 -1.15
N ALA A 85 -13.24 3.74 -2.46
CA ALA A 85 -13.83 4.84 -3.21
C ALA A 85 -15.19 5.30 -2.64
N ASN A 86 -16.03 4.34 -2.21
CA ASN A 86 -17.33 4.65 -1.62
C ASN A 86 -17.22 5.23 -0.19
N LYS A 87 -16.25 4.78 0.61
CA LYS A 87 -16.07 5.23 2.00
C LYS A 87 -15.25 6.51 2.13
N ARG A 88 -14.28 6.72 1.26
CA ARG A 88 -13.43 7.93 1.16
C ARG A 88 -12.89 8.45 2.51
N PRO A 89 -12.29 7.62 3.36
CA PRO A 89 -11.76 8.11 4.63
C PRO A 89 -10.61 9.10 4.37
N PRO A 90 -10.65 10.33 4.92
CA PRO A 90 -9.66 11.36 4.62
C PRO A 90 -8.29 11.09 5.25
N ASN A 91 -8.22 10.14 6.16
CA ASN A 91 -7.06 9.78 6.96
C ASN A 91 -6.35 8.50 6.48
N LEU A 92 -6.72 7.94 5.31
CA LEU A 92 -6.07 6.75 4.74
C LEU A 92 -5.20 7.12 3.52
N THR A 93 -3.98 6.61 3.53
CA THR A 93 -3.07 6.63 2.38
C THR A 93 -2.68 5.20 2.04
N VAL A 94 -2.79 4.83 0.77
CA VAL A 94 -2.33 3.53 0.26
C VAL A 94 -1.14 3.76 -0.65
N VAL A 95 0.00 3.16 -0.32
CA VAL A 95 1.24 3.19 -1.11
C VAL A 95 1.47 1.81 -1.68
N VAL A 96 1.43 1.68 -3.00
CA VAL A 96 1.61 0.41 -3.70
C VAL A 96 2.98 0.38 -4.37
N PHE A 97 3.81 -0.58 -3.98
CA PHE A 97 5.07 -0.85 -4.67
C PHE A 97 4.83 -1.87 -5.78
N ASP A 98 4.87 -1.38 -7.02
CA ASP A 98 4.68 -2.18 -8.22
C ASP A 98 6.04 -2.59 -8.79
N ASN A 99 6.41 -3.86 -8.59
CA ASN A 99 7.60 -4.47 -9.18
C ASN A 99 7.28 -5.46 -10.31
N GLN A 100 6.00 -5.55 -10.69
CA GLN A 100 5.49 -6.34 -11.80
C GLN A 100 5.70 -7.85 -11.64
N CYS A 101 5.95 -8.34 -10.42
CA CYS A 101 6.19 -9.76 -10.20
C CYS A 101 5.90 -10.23 -8.77
N TYR A 102 5.58 -11.52 -8.64
CA TYR A 102 5.44 -12.25 -7.39
C TYR A 102 6.80 -12.77 -6.91
N MET A 103 7.67 -11.88 -6.39
CA MET A 103 9.05 -12.22 -6.00
C MET A 103 9.14 -13.37 -4.99
N ALA A 104 8.21 -13.44 -4.02
CA ALA A 104 8.22 -14.47 -2.98
C ALA A 104 7.89 -15.88 -3.49
N THR A 105 7.30 -15.99 -4.68
CA THR A 105 6.83 -17.25 -5.27
C THR A 105 7.48 -17.55 -6.64
N GLY A 106 8.73 -17.18 -6.80
CA GLY A 106 9.52 -17.53 -7.98
C GLY A 106 9.60 -16.44 -9.05
N GLY A 107 9.11 -15.20 -8.77
CA GLY A 107 9.27 -14.07 -9.68
C GLY A 107 8.35 -14.12 -10.90
N LEU A 108 7.25 -14.86 -10.83
CA LEU A 108 6.25 -14.88 -11.90
C LEU A 108 5.65 -13.49 -12.11
N PRO A 109 5.37 -13.07 -13.36
CA PRO A 109 4.82 -11.75 -13.63
C PRO A 109 3.43 -11.58 -13.00
N THR A 110 3.17 -10.39 -12.48
CA THR A 110 1.82 -9.94 -12.12
C THR A 110 1.12 -9.35 -13.35
N ALA A 111 -0.16 -9.02 -13.25
CA ALA A 111 -0.90 -8.40 -14.35
C ALA A 111 -0.34 -7.00 -14.71
N THR A 112 0.35 -6.31 -13.77
CA THR A 112 0.98 -5.01 -14.04
C THR A 112 2.23 -5.10 -14.94
N ALA A 113 2.79 -6.30 -15.13
CA ALA A 113 3.81 -6.52 -16.13
C ALA A 113 3.26 -6.42 -17.58
N GLY A 114 1.94 -6.43 -17.74
CA GLY A 114 1.24 -6.28 -19.00
C GLY A 114 0.59 -4.90 -19.15
N VAL A 115 -0.71 -4.88 -19.37
CA VAL A 115 -1.50 -3.65 -19.66
C VAL A 115 -2.20 -3.06 -18.43
N THR A 116 -2.09 -3.71 -17.27
CA THR A 116 -2.81 -3.30 -16.06
C THR A 116 -2.12 -2.10 -15.40
N ASP A 117 -2.86 -1.01 -15.26
CA ASP A 117 -2.44 0.21 -14.55
C ASP A 117 -3.29 0.35 -13.26
N LEU A 118 -2.67 0.13 -12.10
CA LEU A 118 -3.36 0.19 -10.81
C LEU A 118 -3.82 1.62 -10.46
N ALA A 119 -3.09 2.65 -10.87
CA ALA A 119 -3.49 4.04 -10.62
C ALA A 119 -4.72 4.41 -11.47
N ALA A 120 -4.74 4.00 -12.74
CA ALA A 120 -5.90 4.16 -13.61
C ALA A 120 -7.12 3.38 -13.09
N MET A 121 -6.92 2.16 -12.58
CA MET A 121 -7.99 1.36 -11.97
C MET A 121 -8.55 2.02 -10.71
N ALA A 122 -7.69 2.54 -9.84
CA ALA A 122 -8.11 3.26 -8.63
C ALA A 122 -8.90 4.51 -8.98
N ASN A 123 -8.44 5.27 -9.98
CA ASN A 123 -9.17 6.45 -10.49
C ASN A 123 -10.52 6.05 -11.09
N GLY A 124 -10.57 5.01 -11.93
CA GLY A 124 -11.80 4.48 -12.50
C GLY A 124 -12.80 3.95 -11.46
N ALA A 125 -12.31 3.47 -10.31
CA ALA A 125 -13.15 3.09 -9.17
C ALA A 125 -13.71 4.30 -8.41
N GLY A 126 -13.21 5.53 -8.66
CA GLY A 126 -13.62 6.77 -8.01
C GLY A 126 -12.66 7.27 -6.93
N ILE A 127 -11.43 6.76 -6.87
CA ILE A 127 -10.36 7.29 -6.00
C ILE A 127 -9.64 8.40 -6.80
N GLU A 128 -10.12 9.64 -6.67
CA GLU A 128 -9.65 10.78 -7.46
C GLU A 128 -8.16 11.10 -7.24
N ASN A 129 -7.67 10.94 -5.99
CA ASN A 129 -6.27 11.18 -5.62
C ASN A 129 -5.45 9.90 -5.79
N SER A 130 -5.33 9.41 -7.03
CA SER A 130 -4.49 8.26 -7.38
C SER A 130 -3.41 8.67 -8.38
N TYR A 131 -2.17 8.30 -8.08
CA TYR A 131 -0.99 8.73 -8.82
C TYR A 131 -0.05 7.56 -9.09
N SER A 132 0.60 7.57 -10.25
CA SER A 132 1.74 6.71 -10.54
C SER A 132 3.03 7.53 -10.46
N VAL A 133 4.00 7.04 -9.69
CA VAL A 133 5.31 7.70 -9.48
C VAL A 133 6.41 6.79 -9.98
N SER A 134 7.19 7.25 -10.95
CA SER A 134 8.25 6.48 -11.59
C SER A 134 9.67 7.00 -11.30
N SER A 135 9.80 8.16 -10.64
CA SER A 135 11.09 8.74 -10.26
C SER A 135 11.03 9.34 -8.84
N LEU A 136 12.19 9.53 -8.23
CA LEU A 136 12.34 10.19 -6.92
C LEU A 136 12.62 11.70 -7.03
N ASN A 137 12.61 12.23 -8.24
CA ASN A 137 12.86 13.65 -8.55
C ASN A 137 11.54 14.39 -8.75
#